data_94e1deb387eab4a39e4936be2ccdca8d
#
_entry.id   94e1deb387eab4a39e4936be2ccdca8d
#
_cell.length_a   1.000
_cell.length_b   1.000
_cell.length_c   1.000
_cell.angle_alpha   90.00
_cell.angle_beta   90.00
_cell.angle_gamma   90.00
#
_symmetry.space_group_name_H-M   'P 1'
#
loop_
_entity.id
_entity.type
_entity.pdbx_description
1 polymer ?
#
loop_
_entity_poly.entity_id
_entity_poly.type
_entity_poly.pdbx_seq_one_letter_code
_entity_poly.pdbx_strand_id
1 'polypeptide(L)'
;MKEQSRKVYMTAGYNTISLGTGRKEFNPRFERPGLEHYMKEAGQGVISQLGGAQNVDESVVGNFMAARFNKQAHLGAFMPMVDKGLRYKPSISVEGACASGGLALMTGIKSVLAGTADSVLCLGVEVQNTVKAIYGADILAGAGWFSKRKDGHAYFFPGQFSDRAGAYYTEVGREVARKGFARWFRNAIENARLCPTAQEHHNTVSDLEALALTEPNHRSFTENLNVFDCSKVSDGASGIAVMSDEGLQRASIAYADAVEVVGWGHAVDDITEDPPQLTVLTTIREAGRQALAAAGITIGQLATVELHDCFTIAGILGVEALGFAAHGEGAAFVAAGNTARDGKIPMNTTGGLIGWGHPTGGTGVHMAVTIWEQLTGKAGLNQIEIDPSRPYGMTINMGGDDKTVVAIIYKKAE
;
A
#
# COMPACT_ATOMS: atom_id res chain seq x y z
N MET A 1 -21.74 -32.50 0.23
CA MET A 1 -20.32 -32.21 -0.04
C MET A 1 -20.20 -30.70 -0.09
N LYS A 2 -19.45 -30.02 0.79
CA LYS A 2 -19.06 -28.62 0.53
C LYS A 2 -18.20 -28.68 -0.74
N GLU A 3 -18.63 -28.00 -1.80
CA GLU A 3 -17.77 -27.74 -2.95
C GLU A 3 -16.45 -27.19 -2.40
N GLN A 4 -15.34 -27.78 -2.83
CA GLN A 4 -14.00 -27.32 -2.44
C GLN A 4 -13.90 -25.89 -2.97
N SER A 5 -13.86 -24.89 -2.10
CA SER A 5 -13.80 -23.49 -2.52
C SER A 5 -12.56 -23.33 -3.41
N ARG A 6 -12.75 -22.73 -4.58
CA ARG A 6 -11.69 -22.48 -5.56
C ARG A 6 -10.55 -21.71 -4.87
N LYS A 7 -9.32 -22.18 -5.01
CA LYS A 7 -8.14 -21.49 -4.49
C LYS A 7 -7.78 -20.28 -5.36
N VAL A 8 -7.21 -19.28 -4.74
CA VAL A 8 -6.75 -18.05 -5.39
C VAL A 8 -5.29 -17.84 -5.08
N TYR A 9 -4.51 -17.58 -6.11
CA TYR A 9 -3.07 -17.33 -6.01
C TYR A 9 -2.70 -15.95 -6.56
N MET A 10 -1.60 -15.39 -6.07
CA MET A 10 -0.96 -14.21 -6.64
C MET A 10 0.48 -14.53 -7.03
N THR A 11 0.88 -14.02 -8.19
CA THR A 11 2.22 -14.25 -8.77
C THR A 11 2.57 -13.20 -9.81
N ALA A 12 3.78 -13.28 -10.36
CA ALA A 12 4.25 -12.41 -11.44
C ALA A 12 4.16 -10.91 -11.09
N GLY A 13 4.52 -10.57 -9.85
CA GLY A 13 4.52 -9.17 -9.38
C GLY A 13 5.54 -8.30 -10.12
N TYR A 14 5.20 -7.02 -10.33
CA TYR A 14 6.09 -6.02 -10.90
C TYR A 14 5.82 -4.63 -10.32
N ASN A 15 6.90 -3.92 -9.97
CA ASN A 15 6.86 -2.53 -9.52
C ASN A 15 7.68 -1.65 -10.46
N THR A 16 7.11 -0.54 -10.93
CA THR A 16 7.89 0.53 -11.56
C THR A 16 8.69 1.29 -10.50
N ILE A 17 9.61 2.15 -10.91
CA ILE A 17 10.20 3.11 -9.98
C ILE A 17 9.09 4.01 -9.44
N SER A 18 9.04 4.18 -8.12
CA SER A 18 8.24 5.21 -7.46
C SER A 18 8.93 6.56 -7.63
N LEU A 19 8.44 7.36 -8.58
CA LEU A 19 9.11 8.59 -9.01
C LEU A 19 8.55 9.81 -8.28
N GLY A 20 9.45 10.54 -7.64
CA GLY A 20 9.13 11.79 -6.96
C GLY A 20 10.39 12.49 -6.43
N THR A 21 10.19 13.55 -5.66
CA THR A 21 11.29 14.30 -5.04
C THR A 21 12.18 13.36 -4.20
N GLY A 22 13.48 13.43 -4.40
CA GLY A 22 14.46 12.53 -3.78
C GLY A 22 15.09 11.52 -4.75
N ARG A 23 14.36 11.15 -5.82
CA ARG A 23 14.91 10.29 -6.88
C ARG A 23 15.85 11.06 -7.79
N LYS A 24 16.94 10.43 -8.24
CA LYS A 24 17.86 11.03 -9.23
C LYS A 24 17.19 11.22 -10.59
N GLU A 25 16.25 10.35 -10.92
CA GLU A 25 15.46 10.36 -12.16
C GLU A 25 14.41 11.48 -12.17
N PHE A 26 14.06 12.02 -11.00
CA PHE A 26 13.08 13.11 -10.86
C PHE A 26 13.73 14.46 -11.17
N ASN A 27 13.59 14.91 -12.41
CA ASN A 27 14.08 16.22 -12.82
C ASN A 27 12.91 17.06 -13.35
N PRO A 28 12.53 18.15 -12.66
CA PRO A 28 11.40 18.99 -13.05
C PRO A 28 11.63 19.77 -14.35
N ARG A 29 12.85 19.75 -14.91
CA ARG A 29 13.19 20.40 -16.18
C ARG A 29 12.91 19.53 -17.41
N PHE A 30 12.70 18.22 -17.21
CA PHE A 30 12.38 17.29 -18.28
C PHE A 30 10.92 16.86 -18.22
N GLU A 31 10.38 16.48 -19.36
CA GLU A 31 9.07 15.83 -19.43
C GLU A 31 9.12 14.53 -18.63
N ARG A 32 8.11 14.34 -17.78
CA ARG A 32 8.00 13.16 -16.94
C ARG A 32 7.11 12.12 -17.60
N PRO A 33 7.33 10.82 -17.32
CA PRO A 33 6.44 9.78 -17.80
C PRO A 33 4.99 10.03 -17.36
N GLY A 34 4.04 9.77 -18.26
CA GLY A 34 2.61 9.86 -18.01
C GLY A 34 1.99 8.52 -17.56
N LEU A 35 0.66 8.50 -17.42
CA LEU A 35 -0.10 7.30 -17.07
C LEU A 35 0.20 6.12 -18.00
N GLU A 36 0.25 6.38 -19.30
CA GLU A 36 0.45 5.37 -20.35
C GLU A 36 1.77 4.63 -20.18
N HIS A 37 2.82 5.37 -19.82
CA HIS A 37 4.14 4.80 -19.58
C HIS A 37 4.10 3.81 -18.42
N TYR A 38 3.61 4.25 -17.25
CA TYR A 38 3.57 3.42 -16.05
C TYR A 38 2.65 2.22 -16.19
N MET A 39 1.46 2.40 -16.80
CA MET A 39 0.54 1.29 -17.06
C MET A 39 1.17 0.26 -18.00
N LYS A 40 1.87 0.72 -19.05
CA LYS A 40 2.54 -0.16 -20.00
C LYS A 40 3.69 -0.90 -19.34
N GLU A 41 4.56 -0.22 -18.61
CA GLU A 41 5.70 -0.82 -17.93
C GLU A 41 5.25 -1.89 -16.93
N ALA A 42 4.35 -1.55 -16.00
CA ALA A 42 3.87 -2.49 -14.99
C ALA A 42 3.10 -3.67 -15.62
N GLY A 43 2.20 -3.39 -16.56
CA GLY A 43 1.42 -4.43 -17.22
C GLY A 43 2.27 -5.39 -18.05
N GLN A 44 3.22 -4.86 -18.83
CA GLN A 44 4.15 -5.71 -19.58
C GLN A 44 5.10 -6.48 -18.66
N GLY A 45 5.51 -5.90 -17.54
CA GLY A 45 6.30 -6.58 -16.52
C GLY A 45 5.61 -7.82 -15.97
N VAL A 46 4.29 -7.76 -15.75
CA VAL A 46 3.48 -8.93 -15.35
C VAL A 46 3.29 -9.89 -16.53
N ILE A 47 2.81 -9.39 -17.68
CA ILE A 47 2.48 -10.22 -18.87
C ILE A 47 3.68 -11.04 -19.33
N SER A 48 4.89 -10.46 -19.29
CA SER A 48 6.11 -11.19 -19.68
C SER A 48 6.40 -12.39 -18.78
N GLN A 49 6.15 -12.28 -17.48
CA GLN A 49 6.31 -13.37 -16.52
C GLN A 49 5.24 -14.46 -16.71
N LEU A 50 4.06 -14.09 -17.22
CA LEU A 50 2.99 -15.04 -17.56
C LEU A 50 3.20 -15.76 -18.89
N GLY A 51 4.25 -15.43 -19.65
CA GLY A 51 4.50 -16.00 -20.99
C GLY A 51 3.61 -15.40 -22.08
N GLY A 52 2.90 -14.30 -21.81
CA GLY A 52 2.14 -13.52 -22.80
C GLY A 52 0.70 -13.22 -22.39
N ALA A 53 0.09 -12.25 -23.08
CA ALA A 53 -1.26 -11.75 -22.80
C ALA A 53 -2.37 -12.78 -23.06
N GLN A 54 -2.11 -13.88 -23.79
CA GLN A 54 -3.08 -14.97 -23.95
C GLN A 54 -3.41 -15.64 -22.60
N ASN A 55 -2.52 -15.55 -21.61
CA ASN A 55 -2.70 -16.10 -20.27
C ASN A 55 -3.40 -15.14 -19.30
N VAL A 56 -3.94 -14.01 -19.79
CA VAL A 56 -4.76 -13.06 -19.04
C VAL A 56 -6.19 -13.13 -19.57
N ASP A 57 -7.19 -13.31 -18.71
CA ASP A 57 -8.61 -13.34 -19.08
C ASP A 57 -9.30 -11.99 -18.89
N GLU A 58 -8.97 -11.29 -17.80
CA GLU A 58 -9.56 -10.03 -17.36
C GLU A 58 -8.49 -9.09 -16.84
N SER A 59 -8.74 -7.79 -16.81
CA SER A 59 -7.88 -6.80 -16.18
C SER A 59 -8.67 -5.89 -15.23
N VAL A 60 -8.04 -5.54 -14.11
CA VAL A 60 -8.58 -4.57 -13.14
C VAL A 60 -7.56 -3.48 -12.88
N VAL A 61 -7.98 -2.21 -13.03
CA VAL A 61 -7.12 -1.04 -12.81
C VAL A 61 -7.59 -0.28 -11.58
N GLY A 62 -6.77 -0.24 -10.54
CA GLY A 62 -6.95 0.60 -9.36
C GLY A 62 -6.34 1.99 -9.60
N ASN A 63 -7.15 3.02 -9.43
CA ASN A 63 -6.71 4.41 -9.56
C ASN A 63 -7.61 5.32 -8.72
N PHE A 64 -7.04 6.38 -8.16
CA PHE A 64 -7.82 7.31 -7.37
C PHE A 64 -8.22 8.55 -8.18
N MET A 65 -7.27 9.37 -8.62
CA MET A 65 -7.57 10.71 -9.12
C MET A 65 -6.94 11.07 -10.48
N ALA A 66 -6.71 10.09 -11.37
CA ALA A 66 -6.22 10.39 -12.72
C ALA A 66 -7.13 11.37 -13.47
N ALA A 67 -8.44 11.32 -13.24
CA ALA A 67 -9.39 12.28 -13.82
C ALA A 67 -9.07 13.75 -13.45
N ARG A 68 -8.49 14.00 -12.27
CA ARG A 68 -8.10 15.33 -11.81
C ARG A 68 -6.64 15.63 -12.11
N PHE A 69 -5.71 14.72 -11.78
CA PHE A 69 -4.28 14.92 -11.99
C PHE A 69 -3.89 14.91 -13.47
N ASN A 70 -4.47 14.01 -14.26
CA ASN A 70 -4.07 13.74 -15.63
C ASN A 70 -5.17 14.11 -16.64
N LYS A 71 -6.32 14.58 -16.19
CA LYS A 71 -7.52 14.85 -17.03
C LYS A 71 -7.96 13.61 -17.82
N GLN A 72 -7.68 12.41 -17.29
CA GLN A 72 -7.95 11.13 -17.94
C GLN A 72 -8.71 10.20 -16.99
N ALA A 73 -9.92 9.84 -17.38
CA ALA A 73 -10.71 8.77 -16.80
C ALA A 73 -10.66 7.52 -17.71
N HIS A 74 -11.52 6.53 -17.44
CA HIS A 74 -11.73 5.34 -18.28
C HIS A 74 -10.45 4.49 -18.44
N LEU A 75 -9.70 4.30 -17.35
CA LEU A 75 -8.37 3.67 -17.40
C LEU A 75 -8.41 2.20 -17.84
N GLY A 76 -9.52 1.47 -17.59
CA GLY A 76 -9.67 0.10 -18.10
C GLY A 76 -9.51 0.00 -19.62
N ALA A 77 -9.89 1.03 -20.39
CA ALA A 77 -9.75 1.04 -21.84
C ALA A 77 -8.30 1.21 -22.34
N PHE A 78 -7.35 1.50 -21.44
CA PHE A 78 -5.91 1.53 -21.78
C PHE A 78 -5.29 0.13 -21.86
N MET A 79 -5.93 -0.93 -21.36
CA MET A 79 -5.32 -2.27 -21.31
C MET A 79 -4.92 -2.81 -22.70
N PRO A 80 -5.67 -2.58 -23.80
CA PRO A 80 -5.20 -2.94 -25.14
C PRO A 80 -3.95 -2.15 -25.65
N MET A 81 -3.64 -1.01 -25.03
CA MET A 81 -2.39 -0.27 -25.29
C MET A 81 -1.20 -0.91 -24.55
N VAL A 82 -1.46 -1.48 -23.35
CA VAL A 82 -0.45 -2.23 -22.62
C VAL A 82 0.03 -3.43 -23.43
N ASP A 83 -0.91 -4.25 -23.93
CA ASP A 83 -0.62 -5.34 -24.85
C ASP A 83 -1.80 -5.57 -25.80
N LYS A 84 -1.53 -5.73 -27.09
CA LYS A 84 -2.56 -5.96 -28.12
C LYS A 84 -3.36 -7.25 -27.89
N GLY A 85 -2.78 -8.24 -27.23
CA GLY A 85 -3.46 -9.49 -26.84
C GLY A 85 -4.55 -9.30 -25.79
N LEU A 86 -4.67 -8.11 -25.18
CA LEU A 86 -5.77 -7.74 -24.28
C LEU A 86 -6.98 -7.10 -25.00
N ARG A 87 -6.93 -6.93 -26.32
CA ARG A 87 -8.07 -6.42 -27.07
C ARG A 87 -9.29 -7.33 -26.90
N TYR A 88 -10.44 -6.69 -26.66
CA TYR A 88 -11.73 -7.34 -26.47
C TYR A 88 -11.86 -8.22 -25.22
N LYS A 89 -10.84 -8.25 -24.36
CA LYS A 89 -10.95 -8.86 -23.02
C LYS A 89 -11.59 -7.87 -22.04
N PRO A 90 -12.35 -8.36 -21.06
CA PRO A 90 -12.95 -7.52 -20.00
C PRO A 90 -11.88 -6.71 -19.27
N SER A 91 -12.19 -5.45 -19.00
CA SER A 91 -11.37 -4.60 -18.16
C SER A 91 -12.21 -3.57 -17.42
N ILE A 92 -11.97 -3.41 -16.12
CA ILE A 92 -12.68 -2.46 -15.26
C ILE A 92 -11.69 -1.55 -14.51
N SER A 93 -12.17 -0.37 -14.13
CA SER A 93 -11.47 0.52 -13.21
C SER A 93 -12.22 0.56 -11.89
N VAL A 94 -11.48 0.54 -10.78
CA VAL A 94 -12.03 0.62 -9.41
C VAL A 94 -11.37 1.75 -8.64
N GLU A 95 -12.13 2.35 -7.71
CA GLU A 95 -11.73 3.49 -6.91
C GLU A 95 -12.18 3.29 -5.45
N GLY A 96 -11.34 3.68 -4.50
CA GLY A 96 -11.57 3.71 -3.06
C GLY A 96 -10.48 4.55 -2.40
N ALA A 97 -10.20 5.73 -2.96
CA ALA A 97 -9.10 6.60 -2.55
C ALA A 97 -7.76 5.84 -2.57
N CYS A 98 -6.95 5.97 -1.51
CA CYS A 98 -5.67 5.27 -1.39
C CYS A 98 -5.82 3.74 -1.29
N ALA A 99 -7.04 3.20 -1.05
CA ALA A 99 -7.33 1.76 -1.06
C ALA A 99 -7.64 1.20 -2.45
N SER A 100 -7.59 2.01 -3.52
CA SER A 100 -7.95 1.58 -4.88
C SER A 100 -7.14 0.36 -5.36
N GLY A 101 -5.85 0.27 -5.00
CA GLY A 101 -5.03 -0.90 -5.31
C GLY A 101 -5.51 -2.17 -4.61
N GLY A 102 -5.86 -2.08 -3.33
CA GLY A 102 -6.46 -3.20 -2.57
C GLY A 102 -7.80 -3.63 -3.14
N LEU A 103 -8.64 -2.67 -3.57
CA LEU A 103 -9.92 -2.96 -4.24
C LEU A 103 -9.71 -3.65 -5.60
N ALA A 104 -8.67 -3.28 -6.35
CA ALA A 104 -8.32 -3.96 -7.59
C ALA A 104 -7.98 -5.43 -7.34
N LEU A 105 -7.15 -5.72 -6.33
CA LEU A 105 -6.82 -7.08 -5.91
C LEU A 105 -8.08 -7.85 -5.47
N MET A 106 -8.90 -7.25 -4.61
CA MET A 106 -10.14 -7.87 -4.13
C MET A 106 -11.11 -8.17 -5.28
N THR A 107 -11.19 -7.29 -6.27
CA THR A 107 -12.01 -7.52 -7.47
C THR A 107 -11.49 -8.71 -8.26
N GLY A 108 -10.17 -8.80 -8.51
CA GLY A 108 -9.55 -9.95 -9.15
C GLY A 108 -9.77 -11.26 -8.37
N ILE A 109 -9.63 -11.24 -7.03
CA ILE A 109 -9.94 -12.38 -6.16
C ILE A 109 -11.39 -12.85 -6.37
N LYS A 110 -12.36 -11.91 -6.38
CA LYS A 110 -13.78 -12.23 -6.58
C LYS A 110 -14.05 -12.81 -7.97
N SER A 111 -13.42 -12.29 -9.04
CA SER A 111 -13.55 -12.84 -10.40
C SER A 111 -13.06 -14.28 -10.47
N VAL A 112 -11.91 -14.59 -9.84
CA VAL A 112 -11.38 -15.96 -9.79
C VAL A 112 -12.27 -16.87 -8.96
N LEU A 113 -12.72 -16.45 -7.77
CA LEU A 113 -13.61 -17.24 -6.92
C LEU A 113 -14.97 -17.51 -7.59
N ALA A 114 -15.51 -16.54 -8.34
CA ALA A 114 -16.76 -16.69 -9.08
C ALA A 114 -16.62 -17.57 -10.35
N GLY A 115 -15.37 -17.93 -10.73
CA GLY A 115 -15.11 -18.71 -11.93
C GLY A 115 -15.32 -17.95 -13.23
N THR A 116 -15.39 -16.61 -13.18
CA THR A 116 -15.53 -15.78 -14.40
C THR A 116 -14.19 -15.55 -15.11
N ALA A 117 -13.07 -15.72 -14.39
CA ALA A 117 -11.72 -15.66 -14.92
C ALA A 117 -10.82 -16.67 -14.18
N ASP A 118 -9.82 -17.19 -14.89
CA ASP A 118 -8.73 -18.00 -14.33
C ASP A 118 -7.47 -17.19 -14.08
N SER A 119 -7.35 -16.04 -14.73
CA SER A 119 -6.21 -15.16 -14.62
C SER A 119 -6.64 -13.69 -14.79
N VAL A 120 -6.43 -12.89 -13.76
CA VAL A 120 -6.77 -11.46 -13.73
C VAL A 120 -5.49 -10.65 -13.57
N LEU A 121 -5.22 -9.74 -14.51
CA LEU A 121 -4.14 -8.75 -14.38
C LEU A 121 -4.63 -7.58 -13.53
N CYS A 122 -4.18 -7.49 -12.30
CA CYS A 122 -4.44 -6.36 -11.42
C CYS A 122 -3.32 -5.32 -11.52
N LEU A 123 -3.66 -4.11 -11.96
CA LEU A 123 -2.77 -2.94 -11.98
C LEU A 123 -3.26 -1.89 -11.00
N GLY A 124 -2.31 -1.24 -10.34
CA GLY A 124 -2.57 -0.01 -9.61
C GLY A 124 -1.66 1.09 -10.15
N VAL A 125 -2.18 2.27 -10.42
CA VAL A 125 -1.40 3.37 -11.02
C VAL A 125 -1.85 4.72 -10.47
N GLU A 126 -0.88 5.61 -10.27
CA GLU A 126 -1.15 7.04 -10.04
C GLU A 126 0.00 7.89 -10.56
N VAL A 127 -0.33 9.06 -11.14
CA VAL A 127 0.62 10.09 -11.57
C VAL A 127 0.18 11.41 -10.99
N GLN A 128 0.82 11.83 -9.89
CA GLN A 128 0.41 12.95 -9.04
C GLN A 128 1.27 14.21 -9.21
N ASN A 129 2.51 14.05 -9.67
CA ASN A 129 3.46 15.16 -9.82
C ASN A 129 3.17 16.04 -11.05
N THR A 130 1.91 16.21 -11.43
CA THR A 130 1.45 17.03 -12.56
C THR A 130 1.14 18.46 -12.16
N VAL A 131 1.01 18.73 -10.87
CA VAL A 131 0.65 20.05 -10.30
C VAL A 131 1.56 20.40 -9.13
N LYS A 132 1.51 21.67 -8.69
CA LYS A 132 2.20 22.09 -7.45
C LYS A 132 1.60 21.39 -6.23
N ALA A 133 2.41 21.14 -5.20
CA ALA A 133 2.03 20.39 -3.99
C ALA A 133 0.71 20.86 -3.35
N ILE A 134 0.46 22.16 -3.27
CA ILE A 134 -0.78 22.71 -2.70
C ILE A 134 -2.02 22.32 -3.52
N TYR A 135 -1.94 22.32 -4.83
CA TYR A 135 -3.04 21.87 -5.70
C TYR A 135 -3.20 20.35 -5.68
N GLY A 136 -2.08 19.63 -5.57
CA GLY A 136 -2.11 18.18 -5.36
C GLY A 136 -2.81 17.80 -4.06
N ALA A 137 -2.50 18.50 -2.97
CA ALA A 137 -3.18 18.31 -1.69
C ALA A 137 -4.70 18.59 -1.76
N ASP A 138 -5.11 19.61 -2.55
CA ASP A 138 -6.52 19.89 -2.82
C ASP A 138 -7.22 18.78 -3.61
N ILE A 139 -6.54 18.20 -4.57
CA ILE A 139 -7.06 17.05 -5.33
C ILE A 139 -7.20 15.83 -4.43
N LEU A 140 -6.18 15.53 -3.62
CA LEU A 140 -6.18 14.40 -2.70
C LEU A 140 -7.21 14.54 -1.58
N ALA A 141 -7.58 15.77 -1.20
CA ALA A 141 -8.64 16.03 -0.22
C ALA A 141 -10.00 15.43 -0.62
N GLY A 142 -10.20 15.10 -1.90
CA GLY A 142 -11.36 14.34 -2.37
C GLY A 142 -11.47 12.92 -1.80
N ALA A 143 -10.43 12.36 -1.17
CA ALA A 143 -10.50 11.11 -0.43
C ALA A 143 -11.16 11.25 0.96
N GLY A 144 -11.43 12.46 1.41
CA GLY A 144 -12.24 12.78 2.58
C GLY A 144 -13.58 13.42 2.19
N TRP A 145 -14.42 13.70 3.18
CA TRP A 145 -15.67 14.40 2.90
C TRP A 145 -15.38 15.87 2.50
N PHE A 146 -15.60 16.15 1.23
CA PHE A 146 -15.26 17.44 0.61
C PHE A 146 -15.87 18.65 1.32
N SER A 147 -17.07 18.52 1.88
CA SER A 147 -17.76 19.59 2.61
C SER A 147 -17.01 20.03 3.87
N LYS A 148 -16.25 19.14 4.52
CA LYS A 148 -15.38 19.43 5.68
C LYS A 148 -13.99 19.94 5.31
N ARG A 149 -13.64 19.98 4.02
CA ARG A 149 -12.32 20.44 3.57
C ARG A 149 -11.95 21.85 4.03
N LYS A 150 -12.92 22.66 4.41
CA LYS A 150 -12.76 24.07 4.81
C LYS A 150 -12.30 24.26 6.26
N ASP A 151 -12.18 23.20 7.04
CA ASP A 151 -11.94 23.27 8.49
C ASP A 151 -10.47 23.49 8.87
N GLY A 152 -9.79 24.41 8.19
CA GLY A 152 -8.65 25.09 8.78
C GLY A 152 -7.25 24.61 8.38
N HIS A 153 -7.08 23.50 7.64
CA HIS A 153 -5.75 23.05 7.26
C HIS A 153 -5.44 23.34 5.78
N ALA A 154 -4.33 24.03 5.51
CA ALA A 154 -3.85 24.27 4.15
C ALA A 154 -3.58 22.96 3.39
N TYR A 155 -3.17 21.91 4.13
CA TYR A 155 -2.98 20.55 3.65
C TYR A 155 -3.94 19.64 4.39
N PHE A 156 -5.02 19.22 3.74
CA PHE A 156 -6.15 18.51 4.36
C PHE A 156 -5.72 17.26 5.16
N PHE A 157 -5.11 16.25 4.52
CA PHE A 157 -4.70 15.03 5.23
C PHE A 157 -3.56 15.24 6.22
N PRO A 158 -2.48 15.98 5.90
CA PRO A 158 -1.49 16.35 6.91
C PRO A 158 -2.10 17.03 8.14
N GLY A 159 -3.12 17.86 7.96
CA GLY A 159 -3.86 18.47 9.07
C GLY A 159 -4.60 17.44 9.91
N GLN A 160 -5.43 16.59 9.30
CA GLN A 160 -6.18 15.55 10.02
C GLN A 160 -5.28 14.60 10.80
N PHE A 161 -4.19 14.12 10.18
CA PHE A 161 -3.25 13.24 10.87
C PHE A 161 -2.38 13.98 11.91
N SER A 162 -2.19 15.29 11.76
CA SER A 162 -1.62 16.14 12.81
C SER A 162 -2.54 16.21 14.05
N ASP A 163 -3.85 16.27 13.85
CA ASP A 163 -4.81 16.24 14.95
C ASP A 163 -4.79 14.88 15.66
N ARG A 164 -4.71 13.77 14.91
CA ARG A 164 -4.50 12.43 15.49
C ARG A 164 -3.20 12.35 16.30
N ALA A 165 -2.10 12.91 15.78
CA ALA A 165 -0.82 12.93 16.48
C ALA A 165 -0.91 13.77 17.77
N GLY A 166 -1.59 14.93 17.75
CA GLY A 166 -1.83 15.77 18.92
C GLY A 166 -2.64 15.05 19.99
N ALA A 167 -3.71 14.35 19.61
CA ALA A 167 -4.50 13.53 20.51
C ALA A 167 -3.65 12.39 21.12
N TYR A 168 -2.83 11.74 20.32
CA TYR A 168 -1.94 10.67 20.78
C TYR A 168 -0.86 11.20 21.74
N TYR A 169 -0.32 12.43 21.50
CA TYR A 169 0.60 13.08 22.44
C TYR A 169 -0.05 13.34 23.81
N THR A 170 -1.34 13.69 23.81
CA THR A 170 -2.10 13.93 25.05
C THR A 170 -2.28 12.63 25.83
N GLU A 171 -2.48 11.53 25.14
CA GLU A 171 -2.75 10.21 25.73
C GLU A 171 -1.49 9.52 26.27
N VAL A 172 -0.39 9.48 25.49
CA VAL A 172 0.80 8.69 25.83
C VAL A 172 2.02 9.54 26.21
N GLY A 173 1.94 10.84 26.08
CA GLY A 173 3.05 11.78 26.23
C GLY A 173 3.85 12.01 24.94
N ARG A 174 4.16 13.28 24.68
CA ARG A 174 4.82 13.72 23.44
C ARG A 174 6.17 13.01 23.20
N GLU A 175 6.99 12.87 24.25
CA GLU A 175 8.31 12.25 24.13
C GLU A 175 8.22 10.78 23.70
N VAL A 176 7.32 10.02 24.31
CA VAL A 176 7.09 8.60 23.97
C VAL A 176 6.63 8.47 22.52
N ALA A 177 5.63 9.27 22.14
CA ALA A 177 5.09 9.25 20.77
C ALA A 177 6.15 9.60 19.73
N ARG A 178 6.94 10.68 19.95
CA ARG A 178 7.98 11.14 19.01
C ARG A 178 9.09 10.12 18.83
N LYS A 179 9.49 9.38 19.86
CA LYS A 179 10.44 8.27 19.74
C LYS A 179 9.90 7.17 18.83
N GLY A 180 8.62 6.83 18.95
CA GLY A 180 7.96 5.85 18.07
C GLY A 180 7.91 6.33 16.61
N PHE A 181 7.53 7.60 16.38
CA PHE A 181 7.50 8.19 15.04
C PHE A 181 8.89 8.21 14.39
N ALA A 182 9.91 8.62 15.15
CA ALA A 182 11.27 8.66 14.69
C ALA A 182 11.80 7.27 14.30
N ARG A 183 11.48 6.25 15.09
CA ARG A 183 11.86 4.87 14.78
C ARG A 183 11.13 4.35 13.54
N TRP A 184 9.83 4.66 13.39
CA TRP A 184 9.08 4.29 12.19
C TRP A 184 9.69 4.90 10.93
N PHE A 185 9.93 6.23 10.94
CA PHE A 185 10.59 6.94 9.85
C PHE A 185 11.97 6.35 9.52
N ARG A 186 12.80 6.10 10.54
CA ARG A 186 14.11 5.48 10.36
C ARG A 186 13.99 4.13 9.65
N ASN A 187 13.12 3.23 10.13
CA ASN A 187 12.90 1.93 9.52
C ASN A 187 12.48 2.07 8.04
N ALA A 188 11.56 3.00 7.74
CA ALA A 188 11.09 3.25 6.38
C ALA A 188 12.23 3.66 5.45
N ILE A 189 13.09 4.59 5.86
CA ILE A 189 14.21 5.06 5.03
C ILE A 189 15.30 3.99 4.90
N GLU A 190 15.66 3.29 5.99
CA GLU A 190 16.64 2.20 5.96
C GLU A 190 16.20 1.08 4.99
N ASN A 191 14.93 0.69 5.01
CA ASN A 191 14.35 -0.29 4.09
C ASN A 191 14.33 0.23 2.64
N ALA A 192 13.94 1.49 2.42
CA ALA A 192 13.89 2.10 1.10
C ALA A 192 15.27 2.19 0.43
N ARG A 193 16.33 2.42 1.19
CA ARG A 193 17.72 2.44 0.68
C ARG A 193 18.13 1.11 0.05
N LEU A 194 17.54 -0.01 0.48
CA LEU A 194 17.80 -1.34 -0.05
C LEU A 194 16.95 -1.66 -1.28
N CYS A 195 15.84 -0.91 -1.51
CA CYS A 195 14.89 -1.16 -2.57
C CYS A 195 15.16 -0.25 -3.78
N PRO A 196 15.63 -0.78 -4.93
CA PRO A 196 15.97 0.05 -6.10
C PRO A 196 14.80 0.85 -6.68
N THR A 197 13.56 0.38 -6.51
CA THR A 197 12.35 1.07 -7.00
C THR A 197 11.79 2.10 -6.02
N ALA A 198 12.29 2.16 -4.78
CA ALA A 198 11.81 3.08 -3.75
C ALA A 198 12.19 4.54 -4.05
N GLN A 199 11.31 5.48 -3.75
CA GLN A 199 11.56 6.92 -3.93
C GLN A 199 12.76 7.39 -3.10
N GLU A 200 12.91 6.91 -1.88
CA GLU A 200 14.00 7.25 -0.96
C GLU A 200 15.26 6.36 -1.11
N HIS A 201 15.36 5.58 -2.20
CA HIS A 201 16.52 4.71 -2.45
C HIS A 201 17.87 5.46 -2.37
N HIS A 202 17.90 6.70 -2.85
CA HIS A 202 19.11 7.54 -2.84
C HIS A 202 19.23 8.46 -1.63
N ASN A 203 18.43 8.26 -0.59
CA ASN A 203 18.49 9.05 0.63
C ASN A 203 19.84 8.86 1.33
N THR A 204 20.56 9.96 1.60
CA THR A 204 21.91 9.97 2.19
C THR A 204 21.98 10.61 3.58
N VAL A 205 20.83 10.91 4.20
CA VAL A 205 20.78 11.48 5.55
C VAL A 205 21.48 10.53 6.52
N SER A 206 22.52 11.00 7.20
CA SER A 206 23.32 10.17 8.10
C SER A 206 22.64 9.89 9.43
N ASP A 207 21.98 10.88 10.00
CA ASP A 207 21.27 10.77 11.28
C ASP A 207 19.77 10.94 11.07
N LEU A 208 19.12 9.83 10.74
CA LEU A 208 17.68 9.77 10.51
C LEU A 208 16.88 10.01 11.79
N GLU A 209 17.41 9.59 12.93
CA GLU A 209 16.74 9.73 14.22
C GLU A 209 16.74 11.19 14.68
N ALA A 210 17.88 11.88 14.61
CA ALA A 210 17.95 13.31 14.93
C ALA A 210 17.04 14.14 14.01
N LEU A 211 17.00 13.81 12.69
CA LEU A 211 16.08 14.47 11.77
C LEU A 211 14.62 14.24 12.20
N ALA A 212 14.25 13.01 12.48
CA ALA A 212 12.88 12.65 12.83
C ALA A 212 12.42 13.23 14.18
N LEU A 213 13.34 13.48 15.11
CA LEU A 213 13.06 14.11 16.40
C LEU A 213 12.99 15.66 16.33
N THR A 214 13.29 16.26 15.16
CA THR A 214 13.12 17.72 14.97
C THR A 214 11.68 18.13 15.29
N GLU A 215 11.52 19.19 16.09
CA GLU A 215 10.19 19.69 16.47
C GLU A 215 9.38 20.17 15.25
N PRO A 216 8.11 19.81 15.13
CA PRO A 216 7.21 20.33 14.10
C PRO A 216 7.08 21.85 14.17
N ASN A 217 6.96 22.48 13.00
CA ASN A 217 6.78 23.91 12.89
C ASN A 217 5.43 24.25 12.23
N HIS A 218 4.44 24.58 13.04
CA HIS A 218 3.08 24.93 12.60
C HIS A 218 3.03 26.11 11.61
N ARG A 219 4.02 27.00 11.62
CA ARG A 219 4.07 28.15 10.70
C ARG A 219 4.44 27.72 9.27
N SER A 220 5.16 26.61 9.12
CA SER A 220 5.61 26.12 7.82
C SER A 220 4.81 24.92 7.32
N PHE A 221 4.21 24.12 8.22
CA PHE A 221 3.49 22.90 7.84
C PHE A 221 2.30 22.61 8.77
N THR A 222 2.42 21.65 9.71
CA THR A 222 1.37 21.32 10.68
C THR A 222 1.87 21.44 12.11
N GLU A 223 0.95 21.40 13.09
CA GLU A 223 1.30 21.57 14.49
C GLU A 223 2.08 20.38 15.07
N ASN A 224 1.72 19.16 14.69
CA ASN A 224 2.21 17.95 15.37
C ASN A 224 3.05 17.03 14.48
N LEU A 225 3.12 17.29 13.16
CA LEU A 225 3.87 16.49 12.20
C LEU A 225 4.79 17.34 11.34
N ASN A 226 5.93 16.79 10.96
CA ASN A 226 6.84 17.32 9.96
C ASN A 226 6.53 16.76 8.57
N VAL A 227 7.11 17.36 7.52
CA VAL A 227 6.99 16.87 6.13
C VAL A 227 7.51 15.43 5.98
N PHE A 228 8.54 15.06 6.73
CA PHE A 228 9.10 13.70 6.70
C PHE A 228 8.27 12.67 7.49
N ASP A 229 7.34 13.10 8.34
CA ASP A 229 6.34 12.22 8.94
C ASP A 229 5.25 11.78 7.95
N CYS A 230 5.23 12.36 6.74
CA CYS A 230 4.25 12.09 5.71
C CYS A 230 4.78 11.14 4.63
N SER A 231 3.88 10.40 4.00
CA SER A 231 4.17 9.68 2.76
C SER A 231 4.62 10.63 1.64
N LYS A 232 5.26 10.06 0.63
CA LYS A 232 5.76 10.83 -0.51
C LYS A 232 4.67 10.97 -1.58
N VAL A 233 4.66 12.12 -2.26
CA VAL A 233 3.92 12.30 -3.51
C VAL A 233 4.72 11.62 -4.62
N SER A 234 4.15 10.58 -5.21
CA SER A 234 4.86 9.70 -6.15
C SER A 234 4.06 9.44 -7.40
N ASP A 235 4.77 9.26 -8.51
CA ASP A 235 4.25 8.73 -9.77
C ASP A 235 4.72 7.28 -9.90
N GLY A 236 3.84 6.38 -10.30
CA GLY A 236 4.22 4.98 -10.49
C GLY A 236 3.04 4.04 -10.65
N ALA A 237 3.37 2.79 -10.95
CA ALA A 237 2.41 1.70 -11.03
C ALA A 237 3.00 0.42 -10.49
N SER A 238 2.12 -0.46 -10.04
CA SER A 238 2.44 -1.84 -9.67
C SER A 238 1.43 -2.78 -10.32
N GLY A 239 1.86 -3.98 -10.64
CA GLY A 239 1.02 -5.00 -11.23
C GLY A 239 1.28 -6.37 -10.62
N ILE A 240 0.24 -7.21 -10.58
CA ILE A 240 0.33 -8.61 -10.14
C ILE A 240 -0.78 -9.43 -10.81
N ALA A 241 -0.53 -10.71 -11.06
CA ALA A 241 -1.54 -11.62 -11.55
C ALA A 241 -2.27 -12.29 -10.37
N VAL A 242 -3.60 -12.32 -10.43
CA VAL A 242 -4.48 -13.08 -9.53
C VAL A 242 -5.02 -14.27 -10.31
N MET A 243 -4.78 -15.49 -9.85
CA MET A 243 -4.96 -16.70 -10.67
C MET A 243 -5.64 -17.82 -9.89
N SER A 244 -6.32 -18.72 -10.64
CA SER A 244 -6.73 -20.03 -10.16
C SER A 244 -5.64 -21.08 -10.39
N ASP A 245 -5.87 -22.32 -9.96
CA ASP A 245 -5.01 -23.47 -10.31
C ASP A 245 -4.89 -23.64 -11.83
N GLU A 246 -6.00 -23.54 -12.56
CA GLU A 246 -6.04 -23.62 -14.03
C GLU A 246 -5.26 -22.49 -14.68
N GLY A 247 -5.35 -21.27 -14.10
CA GLY A 247 -4.57 -20.11 -14.53
C GLY A 247 -3.08 -20.33 -14.40
N LEU A 248 -2.61 -20.82 -13.22
CA LEU A 248 -1.21 -21.16 -12.98
C LEU A 248 -0.70 -22.21 -13.97
N GLN A 249 -1.46 -23.31 -14.16
CA GLN A 249 -1.12 -24.38 -15.10
C GLN A 249 -1.00 -23.85 -16.54
N ARG A 250 -1.99 -23.06 -17.00
CA ARG A 250 -1.99 -22.48 -18.35
C ARG A 250 -0.78 -21.58 -18.59
N ALA A 251 -0.38 -20.79 -17.59
CA ALA A 251 0.78 -19.92 -17.67
C ALA A 251 2.11 -20.65 -17.36
N SER A 252 2.08 -21.94 -17.02
CA SER A 252 3.25 -22.74 -16.62
C SER A 252 3.98 -22.14 -15.41
N ILE A 253 3.25 -21.56 -14.46
CA ILE A 253 3.78 -21.01 -13.21
C ILE A 253 3.81 -22.13 -12.16
N ALA A 254 4.98 -22.31 -11.52
CA ALA A 254 5.11 -23.24 -10.41
C ALA A 254 4.46 -22.68 -9.13
N TYR A 255 3.85 -23.53 -8.31
CA TYR A 255 3.29 -23.11 -7.00
C TYR A 255 4.34 -22.43 -6.13
N ALA A 256 5.59 -22.88 -6.16
CA ALA A 256 6.70 -22.27 -5.43
C ALA A 256 6.95 -20.79 -5.78
N ASP A 257 6.48 -20.33 -6.95
CA ASP A 257 6.57 -18.95 -7.42
C ASP A 257 5.30 -18.12 -7.14
N ALA A 258 4.33 -18.70 -6.44
CA ALA A 258 3.07 -18.08 -6.10
C ALA A 258 2.82 -18.03 -4.60
N VAL A 259 1.93 -17.13 -4.18
CA VAL A 259 1.34 -17.11 -2.84
C VAL A 259 -0.15 -17.39 -2.94
N GLU A 260 -0.69 -18.20 -2.03
CA GLU A 260 -2.13 -18.45 -1.89
C GLU A 260 -2.75 -17.33 -1.05
N VAL A 261 -3.89 -16.79 -1.48
CA VAL A 261 -4.75 -15.89 -0.70
C VAL A 261 -5.59 -16.76 0.22
N VAL A 262 -5.26 -16.74 1.51
CA VAL A 262 -5.92 -17.60 2.51
C VAL A 262 -7.02 -16.89 3.29
N GLY A 263 -7.08 -15.58 3.24
CA GLY A 263 -8.13 -14.78 3.88
C GLY A 263 -8.11 -13.33 3.44
N TRP A 264 -9.24 -12.68 3.49
CA TRP A 264 -9.35 -11.25 3.21
C TRP A 264 -10.49 -10.62 3.98
N GLY A 265 -10.38 -9.30 4.23
CA GLY A 265 -11.39 -8.47 4.86
C GLY A 265 -11.53 -7.15 4.12
N HIS A 266 -12.74 -6.62 4.09
CA HIS A 266 -13.03 -5.30 3.54
C HIS A 266 -14.04 -4.60 4.45
N ALA A 267 -13.66 -3.44 4.95
CA ALA A 267 -14.50 -2.62 5.79
C ALA A 267 -14.58 -1.18 5.27
N VAL A 268 -15.74 -0.58 5.41
CA VAL A 268 -16.01 0.81 5.04
C VAL A 268 -16.73 1.47 6.20
N ASP A 269 -16.31 2.69 6.54
CA ASP A 269 -16.97 3.55 7.53
C ASP A 269 -17.56 4.80 6.87
N ASP A 270 -18.52 5.45 7.52
CA ASP A 270 -19.19 6.64 6.98
C ASP A 270 -18.19 7.80 6.83
N ILE A 271 -17.98 8.24 5.60
CA ILE A 271 -17.06 9.34 5.28
C ILE A 271 -17.54 10.69 5.83
N THR A 272 -18.83 10.83 6.11
CA THR A 272 -19.43 12.07 6.61
C THR A 272 -19.32 12.23 8.12
N GLU A 273 -18.98 11.16 8.83
CA GLU A 273 -18.83 11.14 10.27
C GLU A 273 -17.37 11.35 10.69
N ASP A 274 -17.18 12.04 11.82
CA ASP A 274 -15.87 12.13 12.46
C ASP A 274 -15.51 10.79 13.12
N PRO A 275 -14.22 10.42 13.21
CA PRO A 275 -13.83 9.25 13.95
C PRO A 275 -14.23 9.40 15.42
N PRO A 276 -14.80 8.34 16.04
CA PRO A 276 -15.26 8.42 17.43
C PRO A 276 -14.11 8.70 18.42
N GLN A 277 -12.90 8.33 18.04
CA GLN A 277 -11.67 8.61 18.79
C GLN A 277 -10.49 8.77 17.81
N LEU A 278 -9.78 9.89 17.89
CA LEU A 278 -8.66 10.20 16.99
C LEU A 278 -7.48 9.23 17.12
N THR A 279 -7.31 8.60 18.28
CA THR A 279 -6.23 7.64 18.56
C THR A 279 -6.58 6.20 18.21
N VAL A 280 -7.70 5.96 17.50
CA VAL A 280 -8.13 4.61 17.10
C VAL A 280 -8.42 4.56 15.60
N LEU A 281 -7.97 3.49 14.94
CA LEU A 281 -8.31 3.14 13.55
C LEU A 281 -9.28 1.95 13.56
N THR A 282 -10.58 2.26 13.56
CA THR A 282 -11.65 1.26 13.73
C THR A 282 -11.84 0.40 12.50
N THR A 283 -11.69 0.98 11.30
CA THR A 283 -11.89 0.29 10.02
C THR A 283 -10.71 -0.65 9.71
N ILE A 284 -9.46 -0.24 10.04
CA ILE A 284 -8.29 -1.14 9.99
C ILE A 284 -8.50 -2.33 10.93
N ARG A 285 -8.95 -2.08 12.17
CA ARG A 285 -9.23 -3.15 13.14
C ARG A 285 -10.24 -4.15 12.59
N GLU A 286 -11.33 -3.66 12.04
CA GLU A 286 -12.41 -4.53 11.53
C GLU A 286 -11.97 -5.30 10.29
N ALA A 287 -11.35 -4.67 9.29
CA ALA A 287 -10.85 -5.36 8.10
C ALA A 287 -9.79 -6.41 8.46
N GLY A 288 -8.87 -6.08 9.39
CA GLY A 288 -7.87 -7.02 9.89
C GLY A 288 -8.49 -8.22 10.60
N ARG A 289 -9.48 -7.98 11.46
CA ARG A 289 -10.24 -9.05 12.16
C ARG A 289 -10.96 -9.98 11.17
N GLN A 290 -11.59 -9.41 10.12
CA GLN A 290 -12.25 -10.19 9.06
C GLN A 290 -11.24 -11.07 8.32
N ALA A 291 -10.10 -10.52 7.92
CA ALA A 291 -9.07 -11.26 7.20
C ALA A 291 -8.49 -12.41 8.03
N LEU A 292 -8.14 -12.16 9.32
CA LEU A 292 -7.64 -13.18 10.25
C LEU A 292 -8.68 -14.29 10.48
N ALA A 293 -9.94 -13.91 10.69
CA ALA A 293 -11.03 -14.88 10.87
C ALA A 293 -11.27 -15.74 9.61
N ALA A 294 -11.21 -15.12 8.41
CA ALA A 294 -11.36 -15.83 7.15
C ALA A 294 -10.19 -16.83 6.92
N ALA A 295 -8.97 -16.44 7.29
CA ALA A 295 -7.79 -17.30 7.19
C ALA A 295 -7.73 -18.36 8.31
N GLY A 296 -8.52 -18.23 9.39
CA GLY A 296 -8.48 -19.13 10.55
C GLY A 296 -7.17 -19.05 11.33
N ILE A 297 -6.50 -17.90 11.35
CA ILE A 297 -5.20 -17.71 12.00
C ILE A 297 -5.26 -16.60 13.06
N THR A 298 -4.23 -16.55 13.88
CA THR A 298 -3.97 -15.45 14.81
C THR A 298 -2.89 -14.52 14.30
N ILE A 299 -2.84 -13.29 14.81
CA ILE A 299 -1.82 -12.30 14.45
C ILE A 299 -0.39 -12.78 14.75
N GLY A 300 -0.20 -13.65 15.73
CA GLY A 300 1.10 -14.23 16.09
C GLY A 300 1.72 -15.13 15.00
N GLN A 301 0.93 -15.56 14.02
CA GLN A 301 1.39 -16.41 12.92
C GLN A 301 1.84 -15.61 11.68
N LEU A 302 1.79 -14.28 11.72
CA LEU A 302 2.29 -13.42 10.67
C LEU A 302 3.81 -13.28 10.73
N ALA A 303 4.50 -13.48 9.62
CA ALA A 303 5.93 -13.21 9.46
C ALA A 303 6.20 -11.74 9.17
N THR A 304 5.34 -11.09 8.40
CA THR A 304 5.50 -9.70 7.97
C THR A 304 4.15 -9.05 7.64
N VAL A 305 4.12 -7.72 7.72
CA VAL A 305 2.95 -6.92 7.36
C VAL A 305 3.37 -5.71 6.52
N GLU A 306 2.71 -5.52 5.38
CA GLU A 306 2.73 -4.24 4.66
C GLU A 306 1.52 -3.41 5.15
N LEU A 307 1.79 -2.41 5.97
CA LEU A 307 0.81 -1.57 6.64
C LEU A 307 0.77 -0.18 6.00
N HIS A 308 -0.43 0.36 5.79
CA HIS A 308 -0.64 1.68 5.20
C HIS A 308 -0.15 2.81 6.14
N ASP A 309 1.07 3.25 5.95
CA ASP A 309 1.74 4.29 6.73
C ASP A 309 1.79 5.63 5.98
N CYS A 310 0.63 6.13 5.55
CA CYS A 310 0.57 7.44 4.90
C CYS A 310 1.13 8.57 5.79
N PHE A 311 1.18 8.35 7.10
CA PHE A 311 1.85 9.18 8.11
C PHE A 311 2.47 8.27 9.17
N THR A 312 3.52 8.74 9.87
CA THR A 312 4.15 7.98 10.96
C THR A 312 3.13 7.58 12.04
N ILE A 313 2.24 8.50 12.40
CA ILE A 313 1.15 8.22 13.35
C ILE A 313 0.18 7.13 12.84
N ALA A 314 -0.10 7.08 11.53
CA ALA A 314 -0.96 6.03 10.97
C ALA A 314 -0.32 4.64 11.12
N GLY A 315 1.00 4.53 10.94
CA GLY A 315 1.75 3.31 11.22
C GLY A 315 1.64 2.89 12.69
N ILE A 316 1.82 3.82 13.62
CA ILE A 316 1.69 3.57 15.06
C ILE A 316 0.28 3.07 15.43
N LEU A 317 -0.75 3.82 15.01
CA LEU A 317 -2.14 3.45 15.29
C LEU A 317 -2.57 2.15 14.60
N GLY A 318 -2.00 1.85 13.43
CA GLY A 318 -2.21 0.58 12.72
C GLY A 318 -1.63 -0.62 13.48
N VAL A 319 -0.46 -0.47 14.10
CA VAL A 319 0.14 -1.49 15.00
C VAL A 319 -0.80 -1.82 16.15
N GLU A 320 -1.41 -0.80 16.77
CA GLU A 320 -2.39 -0.96 17.86
C GLU A 320 -3.72 -1.54 17.34
N ALA A 321 -4.22 -1.04 16.21
CA ALA A 321 -5.49 -1.49 15.64
C ALA A 321 -5.48 -2.97 15.27
N LEU A 322 -4.34 -3.49 14.81
CA LEU A 322 -4.14 -4.91 14.51
C LEU A 322 -3.87 -5.76 15.75
N GLY A 323 -3.56 -5.15 16.89
CA GLY A 323 -3.32 -5.85 18.16
C GLY A 323 -1.88 -6.35 18.35
N PHE A 324 -0.89 -5.80 17.63
CA PHE A 324 0.53 -6.06 17.90
C PHE A 324 0.99 -5.38 19.21
N ALA A 325 0.38 -4.27 19.54
CA ALA A 325 0.51 -3.57 20.83
C ALA A 325 -0.87 -3.23 21.37
N ALA A 326 -0.98 -3.07 22.68
CA ALA A 326 -2.20 -2.56 23.31
C ALA A 326 -2.41 -1.07 22.91
N HIS A 327 -3.63 -0.58 23.08
CA HIS A 327 -3.95 0.83 22.85
C HIS A 327 -3.06 1.75 23.71
N GLY A 328 -2.45 2.76 23.09
CA GLY A 328 -1.48 3.65 23.73
C GLY A 328 -0.05 3.11 23.87
N GLU A 329 0.21 1.87 23.47
CA GLU A 329 1.55 1.24 23.56
C GLU A 329 2.28 1.14 22.21
N GLY A 330 1.63 1.49 21.10
CA GLY A 330 2.18 1.33 19.75
C GLY A 330 3.48 2.09 19.55
N ALA A 331 3.57 3.32 20.03
CA ALA A 331 4.80 4.12 19.91
C ALA A 331 5.97 3.49 20.68
N ALA A 332 5.75 3.00 21.89
CA ALA A 332 6.78 2.31 22.67
C ALA A 332 7.18 0.97 22.02
N PHE A 333 6.22 0.22 21.50
CA PHE A 333 6.46 -1.02 20.77
C PHE A 333 7.37 -0.80 19.55
N VAL A 334 7.10 0.24 18.76
CA VAL A 334 7.89 0.61 17.58
C VAL A 334 9.26 1.15 17.97
N ALA A 335 9.34 2.03 18.99
CA ALA A 335 10.60 2.57 19.50
C ALA A 335 11.55 1.47 19.98
N ALA A 336 11.02 0.36 20.53
CA ALA A 336 11.79 -0.81 20.91
C ALA A 336 12.36 -1.62 19.71
N GLY A 337 12.06 -1.23 18.47
CA GLY A 337 12.56 -1.88 17.26
C GLY A 337 11.74 -3.10 16.81
N ASN A 338 10.60 -3.37 17.41
CA ASN A 338 9.82 -4.58 17.08
C ASN A 338 9.31 -4.64 15.65
N THR A 339 9.19 -3.50 14.94
CA THR A 339 8.76 -3.41 13.54
C THR A 339 9.92 -3.27 12.56
N ALA A 340 11.16 -3.23 13.05
CA ALA A 340 12.34 -3.21 12.20
C ALA A 340 12.47 -4.51 11.40
N ARG A 341 13.30 -4.52 10.37
CA ARG A 341 13.50 -5.66 9.46
C ARG A 341 13.96 -6.94 10.18
N ASP A 342 14.69 -6.80 11.26
CA ASP A 342 15.17 -7.84 12.17
C ASP A 342 14.38 -7.90 13.49
N GLY A 343 13.25 -7.18 13.56
CA GLY A 343 12.40 -7.08 14.73
C GLY A 343 11.43 -8.26 14.87
N LYS A 344 10.60 -8.19 15.92
CA LYS A 344 9.61 -9.21 16.24
C LYS A 344 8.58 -9.43 15.12
N ILE A 345 8.21 -8.35 14.42
CA ILE A 345 7.30 -8.35 13.26
C ILE A 345 7.79 -7.33 12.23
N PRO A 346 8.63 -7.71 11.26
CA PRO A 346 9.06 -6.82 10.20
C PRO A 346 7.86 -6.19 9.47
N MET A 347 7.88 -4.86 9.35
CA MET A 347 6.82 -4.13 8.64
C MET A 347 7.41 -3.24 7.55
N ASN A 348 6.66 -3.10 6.44
CA ASN A 348 6.98 -2.20 5.34
C ASN A 348 8.42 -2.39 4.84
N THR A 349 8.71 -3.62 4.46
CA THR A 349 10.09 -4.09 4.19
C THR A 349 10.77 -3.42 3.00
N THR A 350 10.03 -2.72 2.13
CA THR A 350 10.55 -1.90 1.02
C THR A 350 10.57 -0.40 1.35
N GLY A 351 10.12 -0.02 2.56
CA GLY A 351 10.08 1.36 3.04
C GLY A 351 8.69 1.93 3.26
N GLY A 352 7.63 1.18 2.92
CA GLY A 352 6.25 1.66 3.07
C GLY A 352 5.97 2.94 2.25
N LEU A 353 4.92 3.65 2.56
CA LEU A 353 4.52 4.85 1.85
C LEU A 353 5.48 6.02 2.12
N ILE A 354 6.13 6.01 3.28
CA ILE A 354 7.09 7.04 3.70
C ILE A 354 8.42 6.89 2.95
N GLY A 355 8.88 5.66 2.71
CA GLY A 355 10.18 5.40 2.08
C GLY A 355 10.06 4.97 0.62
N TRP A 356 9.22 3.97 0.31
CA TRP A 356 9.03 3.53 -1.08
C TRP A 356 8.26 4.56 -1.90
N GLY A 357 7.26 5.20 -1.30
CA GLY A 357 6.43 6.20 -1.93
C GLY A 357 4.95 5.82 -1.99
N HIS A 358 4.12 6.77 -2.43
CA HIS A 358 2.67 6.61 -2.40
C HIS A 358 1.98 7.04 -3.71
N PRO A 359 2.21 6.30 -4.83
CA PRO A 359 1.29 6.39 -5.97
C PRO A 359 -0.05 5.81 -5.50
N THR A 360 -1.03 6.65 -5.16
CA THR A 360 -2.21 6.27 -4.36
C THR A 360 -2.95 5.05 -4.89
N GLY A 361 -3.26 5.02 -6.18
CA GLY A 361 -3.88 3.86 -6.83
C GLY A 361 -2.98 2.62 -6.91
N GLY A 362 -1.65 2.81 -6.88
CA GLY A 362 -0.65 1.74 -6.99
C GLY A 362 -0.33 1.04 -5.67
N THR A 363 -0.51 1.74 -4.54
CA THR A 363 0.01 1.32 -3.22
C THR A 363 -0.45 -0.06 -2.79
N GLY A 364 -1.75 -0.38 -2.89
CA GLY A 364 -2.26 -1.69 -2.46
C GLY A 364 -1.70 -2.85 -3.29
N VAL A 365 -1.47 -2.65 -4.59
CA VAL A 365 -0.84 -3.65 -5.45
C VAL A 365 0.64 -3.79 -5.13
N HIS A 366 1.36 -2.66 -4.89
CA HIS A 366 2.74 -2.69 -4.42
C HIS A 366 2.91 -3.51 -3.14
N MET A 367 2.05 -3.30 -2.15
CA MET A 367 2.06 -4.09 -0.90
C MET A 367 1.94 -5.59 -1.17
N ALA A 368 1.04 -5.99 -2.08
CA ALA A 368 0.87 -7.40 -2.44
C ALA A 368 2.10 -7.96 -3.17
N VAL A 369 2.72 -7.18 -4.07
CA VAL A 369 3.98 -7.55 -4.72
C VAL A 369 5.08 -7.76 -3.67
N THR A 370 5.20 -6.84 -2.71
CA THR A 370 6.20 -6.97 -1.62
C THR A 370 5.98 -8.24 -0.80
N ILE A 371 4.74 -8.55 -0.40
CA ILE A 371 4.45 -9.80 0.34
C ILE A 371 4.74 -11.03 -0.51
N TRP A 372 4.36 -11.02 -1.81
CA TRP A 372 4.70 -12.11 -2.73
C TRP A 372 6.21 -12.32 -2.83
N GLU A 373 7.00 -11.25 -3.02
CA GLU A 373 8.46 -11.33 -3.08
C GLU A 373 9.06 -11.90 -1.78
N GLN A 374 8.57 -11.44 -0.61
CA GLN A 374 9.05 -11.92 0.69
C GLN A 374 8.78 -13.42 0.86
N LEU A 375 7.55 -13.86 0.64
CA LEU A 375 7.16 -15.25 0.89
C LEU A 375 7.74 -16.26 -0.15
N THR A 376 8.09 -15.78 -1.36
CA THR A 376 8.71 -16.61 -2.40
C THR A 376 10.23 -16.50 -2.44
N GLY A 377 10.85 -15.68 -1.57
CA GLY A 377 12.32 -15.53 -1.52
C GLY A 377 12.88 -14.64 -2.63
N LYS A 378 12.07 -13.74 -3.20
CA LYS A 378 12.43 -12.89 -4.35
C LYS A 378 12.69 -11.43 -3.97
N ALA A 379 12.64 -11.06 -2.68
CA ALA A 379 12.75 -9.67 -2.22
C ALA A 379 14.20 -9.10 -2.26
N GLY A 380 15.17 -9.84 -2.78
CA GLY A 380 16.55 -9.37 -2.97
C GLY A 380 17.18 -8.87 -1.66
N LEU A 381 17.70 -7.61 -1.66
CA LEU A 381 18.33 -7.01 -0.47
C LEU A 381 17.32 -6.72 0.66
N ASN A 382 16.03 -6.63 0.33
CA ASN A 382 14.96 -6.43 1.31
C ASN A 382 14.46 -7.74 1.94
N GLN A 383 14.98 -8.91 1.51
CA GLN A 383 14.53 -10.20 2.01
C GLN A 383 14.69 -10.30 3.54
N ILE A 384 13.62 -10.71 4.20
CA ILE A 384 13.64 -11.08 5.62
C ILE A 384 13.69 -12.61 5.76
N GLU A 385 14.11 -13.07 6.93
CA GLU A 385 13.99 -14.48 7.29
C GLU A 385 12.53 -14.80 7.61
N ILE A 386 11.97 -15.82 6.95
CA ILE A 386 10.61 -16.31 7.21
C ILE A 386 10.69 -17.49 8.16
N ASP A 387 10.21 -17.31 9.38
CA ASP A 387 10.06 -18.37 10.35
C ASP A 387 8.96 -19.36 9.88
N PRO A 388 9.27 -20.66 9.71
CA PRO A 388 8.27 -21.66 9.31
C PRO A 388 7.04 -21.76 10.23
N SER A 389 7.16 -21.39 11.50
CA SER A 389 6.02 -21.31 12.44
C SER A 389 5.12 -20.11 12.20
N ARG A 390 5.57 -19.14 11.40
CA ARG A 390 4.90 -17.87 11.05
C ARG A 390 4.88 -17.67 9.53
N PRO A 391 4.21 -18.55 8.77
CA PRO A 391 4.35 -18.61 7.30
C PRO A 391 3.49 -17.58 6.55
N TYR A 392 2.79 -16.66 7.27
CA TYR A 392 1.82 -15.77 6.64
C TYR A 392 2.36 -14.35 6.50
N GLY A 393 2.01 -13.69 5.40
CA GLY A 393 2.15 -12.25 5.21
C GLY A 393 0.77 -11.57 5.16
N MET A 394 0.71 -10.28 5.48
CA MET A 394 -0.53 -9.51 5.47
C MET A 394 -0.34 -8.16 4.81
N THR A 395 -1.31 -7.72 4.02
CA THR A 395 -1.42 -6.33 3.55
C THR A 395 -2.60 -5.64 4.20
N ILE A 396 -2.41 -4.36 4.57
CA ILE A 396 -3.46 -3.45 5.05
C ILE A 396 -3.40 -2.18 4.22
N ASN A 397 -4.34 -2.04 3.30
CA ASN A 397 -4.42 -0.88 2.41
C ASN A 397 -5.62 -0.01 2.78
N MET A 398 -5.36 1.22 3.22
CA MET A 398 -6.36 2.16 3.73
C MET A 398 -6.58 3.31 2.75
N GLY A 399 -7.84 3.72 2.58
CA GLY A 399 -8.27 4.89 1.82
C GLY A 399 -8.96 5.93 2.70
N GLY A 400 -8.62 7.20 2.47
CA GLY A 400 -9.07 8.30 3.31
C GLY A 400 -8.46 8.26 4.71
N ASP A 401 -9.14 8.84 5.69
CA ASP A 401 -8.78 8.76 7.10
C ASP A 401 -9.54 7.60 7.76
N ASP A 402 -9.04 6.37 7.57
CA ASP A 402 -9.63 5.11 8.07
C ASP A 402 -11.06 4.83 7.55
N LYS A 403 -11.39 5.25 6.30
CA LYS A 403 -12.76 5.13 5.77
C LYS A 403 -13.00 3.91 4.89
N THR A 404 -11.99 3.45 4.15
CA THR A 404 -12.05 2.23 3.36
C THR A 404 -10.78 1.43 3.60
N VAL A 405 -10.90 0.17 4.02
CA VAL A 405 -9.73 -0.68 4.27
C VAL A 405 -9.91 -2.04 3.64
N VAL A 406 -8.87 -2.47 2.90
CA VAL A 406 -8.73 -3.84 2.39
C VAL A 406 -7.56 -4.51 3.08
N ALA A 407 -7.81 -5.65 3.69
CA ALA A 407 -6.84 -6.51 4.35
C ALA A 407 -6.78 -7.86 3.62
N ILE A 408 -5.59 -8.34 3.26
CA ILE A 408 -5.41 -9.64 2.59
C ILE A 408 -4.30 -10.42 3.29
N ILE A 409 -4.50 -11.72 3.50
CA ILE A 409 -3.53 -12.64 4.10
C ILE A 409 -3.07 -13.64 3.07
N TYR A 410 -1.78 -13.84 3.02
CA TYR A 410 -1.07 -14.67 2.05
C TYR A 410 -0.25 -15.75 2.75
N LYS A 411 -0.11 -16.90 2.10
CA LYS A 411 0.83 -17.96 2.44
C LYS A 411 1.57 -18.38 1.17
N LYS A 412 2.82 -18.80 1.27
CA LYS A 412 3.51 -19.43 0.12
C LYS A 412 2.66 -20.63 -0.36
N ALA A 413 2.44 -20.72 -1.67
CA ALA A 413 1.69 -21.83 -2.25
C ALA A 413 2.52 -23.12 -2.18
N GLU A 414 1.83 -24.26 -1.98
CA GLU A 414 2.39 -25.61 -1.84
C GLU A 414 1.80 -26.55 -2.90
#